data_c402cae2a98c54f2c429af9ff94d381f
#
_entry.id   c402cae2a98c54f2c429af9ff94d381f
#
_cell.length_a   1.000
_cell.length_b   1.000
_cell.length_c   1.000
_cell.angle_alpha   90.00
_cell.angle_beta   90.00
_cell.angle_gamma   90.00
#
_symmetry.space_group_name_H-M   'P 1'
#
loop_
_entity.id
_entity.type
_entity.pdbx_description
1 polymer ?
#
loop_
_entity_poly.entity_id
_entity_poly.type
_entity_poly.pdbx_seq_one_letter_code
_entity_poly.pdbx_strand_id
1 'polypeptide(L)'
;MTLKFSVSNYIKQHISVINSLDVAELESAIELIRDKAFSGKTIAVCGNGGSASAASHYITDWNKMVNLETGRRFNGVCLSDNVGLVTAYANDLSYDDVFSEQVKNLLFPNDLLITVSGSGNSEN
;
A
#
# COMPACT_ATOMS: atom_id res chain seq x y z
N MET A 1 32.03 0.78 17.29
CA MET A 1 31.16 -0.33 16.83
C MET A 1 31.33 -0.45 15.33
N THR A 2 32.10 -1.42 14.84
CA THR A 2 32.34 -1.59 13.41
C THR A 2 31.14 -2.33 12.82
N LEU A 3 30.29 -1.66 12.06
CA LEU A 3 29.23 -2.31 11.30
C LEU A 3 29.86 -3.27 10.30
N LYS A 4 29.80 -4.56 10.57
CA LYS A 4 30.17 -5.60 9.59
C LYS A 4 29.08 -5.73 8.53
N PHE A 5 28.79 -4.63 7.83
CA PHE A 5 27.91 -4.63 6.68
C PHE A 5 28.66 -5.14 5.45
N SER A 6 28.16 -6.19 4.84
CA SER A 6 28.68 -6.71 3.58
C SER A 6 27.62 -6.57 2.50
N VAL A 7 27.90 -5.75 1.49
CA VAL A 7 27.05 -5.57 0.31
C VAL A 7 26.74 -6.91 -0.36
N SER A 8 27.76 -7.79 -0.46
CA SER A 8 27.57 -9.12 -1.03
C SER A 8 26.56 -9.97 -0.24
N ASN A 9 26.63 -9.93 1.10
CA ASN A 9 25.68 -10.67 1.94
C ASN A 9 24.28 -10.07 1.87
N TYR A 10 24.16 -8.75 1.80
CA TYR A 10 22.87 -8.08 1.59
C TYR A 10 22.20 -8.51 0.29
N ILE A 11 22.94 -8.52 -0.82
CA ILE A 11 22.45 -8.98 -2.13
C ILE A 11 21.99 -10.44 -2.05
N LYS A 12 22.80 -11.32 -1.45
CA LYS A 12 22.44 -12.75 -1.31
C LYS A 12 21.16 -12.92 -0.49
N GLN A 13 20.98 -12.18 0.59
CA GLN A 13 19.76 -12.21 1.40
C GLN A 13 18.54 -11.75 0.58
N HIS A 14 18.66 -10.66 -0.19
CA HIS A 14 17.58 -10.19 -1.07
C HIS A 14 17.17 -11.25 -2.10
N ILE A 15 18.13 -11.86 -2.77
CA ILE A 15 17.86 -12.93 -3.74
C ILE A 15 17.15 -14.10 -3.05
N SER A 16 17.60 -14.50 -1.85
CA SER A 16 16.97 -15.58 -1.09
C SER A 16 15.51 -15.26 -0.75
N VAL A 17 15.23 -14.05 -0.30
CA VAL A 17 13.86 -13.61 0.01
C VAL A 17 12.98 -13.62 -1.26
N ILE A 18 13.47 -13.06 -2.35
CA ILE A 18 12.73 -13.04 -3.62
C ILE A 18 12.40 -14.48 -4.09
N ASN A 19 13.36 -15.39 -3.99
CA ASN A 19 13.17 -16.80 -4.38
C ASN A 19 12.23 -17.58 -3.44
N SER A 20 11.94 -17.06 -2.24
CA SER A 20 11.03 -17.68 -1.28
C SER A 20 9.58 -17.17 -1.36
N LEU A 21 9.32 -16.19 -2.24
CA LEU A 21 7.96 -15.67 -2.41
C LEU A 21 7.03 -16.74 -2.99
N ASP A 22 5.83 -16.81 -2.46
CA ASP A 22 4.78 -17.64 -3.04
C ASP A 22 4.19 -16.94 -4.26
N VAL A 23 4.53 -17.46 -5.44
CA VAL A 23 4.11 -16.89 -6.72
C VAL A 23 2.60 -16.98 -6.90
N ALA A 24 1.96 -18.05 -6.43
CA ALA A 24 0.50 -18.21 -6.57
C ALA A 24 -0.27 -17.19 -5.72
N GLU A 25 0.22 -16.89 -4.50
CA GLU A 25 -0.36 -15.82 -3.68
C GLU A 25 -0.18 -14.44 -4.34
N LEU A 26 0.99 -14.18 -4.93
CA LEU A 26 1.23 -12.92 -5.65
C LEU A 26 0.31 -12.78 -6.88
N GLU A 27 0.17 -13.82 -7.67
CA GLU A 27 -0.75 -13.84 -8.82
C GLU A 27 -2.18 -13.59 -8.39
N SER A 28 -2.64 -14.26 -7.32
CA SER A 28 -3.98 -14.06 -6.74
C SER A 28 -4.20 -12.61 -6.27
N ALA A 29 -3.20 -11.99 -5.63
CA ALA A 29 -3.27 -10.60 -5.21
C ALA A 29 -3.36 -9.65 -6.41
N ILE A 30 -2.57 -9.88 -7.46
CA ILE A 30 -2.59 -9.08 -8.69
C ILE A 30 -3.96 -9.20 -9.39
N GLU A 31 -4.51 -10.42 -9.47
CA GLU A 31 -5.84 -10.64 -10.06
C GLU A 31 -6.93 -9.92 -9.27
N LEU A 32 -6.89 -9.97 -7.94
CA LEU A 32 -7.84 -9.26 -7.09
C LEU A 32 -7.77 -7.74 -7.34
N ILE A 33 -6.58 -7.15 -7.38
CA ILE A 33 -6.40 -5.72 -7.66
C ILE A 33 -6.97 -5.39 -9.04
N ARG A 34 -6.64 -6.18 -10.05
CA ARG A 34 -7.13 -6.00 -11.43
C ARG A 34 -8.65 -6.04 -11.49
N ASP A 35 -9.26 -7.04 -10.88
CA ASP A 35 -10.72 -7.23 -10.92
C ASP A 35 -11.46 -6.09 -10.21
N LYS A 36 -10.93 -5.63 -9.07
CA LYS A 36 -11.47 -4.45 -8.38
C LYS A 36 -11.33 -3.18 -9.21
N ALA A 37 -10.16 -2.94 -9.80
CA ALA A 37 -9.93 -1.79 -10.66
C ALA A 37 -10.89 -1.77 -11.86
N PHE A 38 -11.04 -2.90 -12.55
CA PHE A 38 -11.86 -2.98 -13.76
C PHE A 38 -13.36 -3.07 -13.49
N SER A 39 -13.78 -3.38 -12.29
CA SER A 39 -15.17 -3.25 -11.83
C SER A 39 -15.50 -1.86 -11.26
N GLY A 40 -14.60 -0.89 -11.37
CA GLY A 40 -14.79 0.49 -10.95
C GLY A 40 -14.84 0.68 -9.43
N LYS A 41 -14.24 -0.25 -8.68
CA LYS A 41 -14.14 -0.16 -7.23
C LYS A 41 -13.01 0.76 -6.79
N THR A 42 -13.16 1.32 -5.60
CA THR A 42 -12.08 2.09 -4.97
C THR A 42 -11.03 1.14 -4.43
N ILE A 43 -9.77 1.46 -4.69
CA ILE A 43 -8.62 0.77 -4.12
C ILE A 43 -7.86 1.77 -3.25
N ALA A 44 -7.95 1.59 -1.94
CA ALA A 44 -7.21 2.40 -0.98
C ALA A 44 -5.90 1.71 -0.60
N VAL A 45 -4.84 2.47 -0.48
CA VAL A 45 -3.53 1.98 0.01
C VAL A 45 -3.09 2.85 1.18
N CYS A 46 -2.53 2.24 2.21
CA CYS A 46 -1.98 2.96 3.36
C CYS A 46 -0.69 2.32 3.87
N GLY A 47 0.04 3.06 4.67
CA GLY A 47 1.25 2.62 5.35
C GLY A 47 1.88 3.74 6.14
N ASN A 48 2.87 3.42 6.97
CA ASN A 48 3.59 4.37 7.81
C ASN A 48 5.01 4.65 7.27
N GLY A 49 5.52 5.85 7.41
CA GLY A 49 6.89 6.20 7.07
C GLY A 49 7.27 5.83 5.63
N GLY A 50 8.27 4.98 5.45
CA GLY A 50 8.67 4.50 4.11
C GLY A 50 7.57 3.70 3.41
N SER A 51 6.73 3.00 4.14
CA SER A 51 5.55 2.31 3.60
C SER A 51 4.48 3.28 3.12
N ALA A 52 4.34 4.46 3.76
CA ALA A 52 3.47 5.53 3.25
C ALA A 52 3.97 6.05 1.89
N SER A 53 5.29 6.25 1.76
CA SER A 53 5.90 6.66 0.47
C SER A 53 5.69 5.60 -0.61
N ALA A 54 5.78 4.32 -0.28
CA ALA A 54 5.48 3.23 -1.21
C ALA A 54 3.99 3.20 -1.60
N ALA A 55 3.08 3.38 -0.64
CA ALA A 55 1.63 3.46 -0.89
C ALA A 55 1.28 4.60 -1.85
N SER A 56 1.84 5.79 -1.62
CA SER A 56 1.69 6.96 -2.50
C SER A 56 2.21 6.69 -3.90
N HIS A 57 3.38 6.04 -4.02
CA HIS A 57 3.96 5.68 -5.32
C HIS A 57 3.06 4.69 -6.08
N TYR A 58 2.55 3.64 -5.42
CA TYR A 58 1.63 2.70 -6.07
C TYR A 58 0.41 3.41 -6.64
N ILE A 59 -0.23 4.27 -5.87
CA ILE A 59 -1.42 5.00 -6.32
C ILE A 59 -1.09 5.99 -7.44
N THR A 60 0.07 6.64 -7.40
CA THR A 60 0.52 7.52 -8.49
C THR A 60 0.67 6.75 -9.79
N ASP A 61 1.36 5.61 -9.77
CA ASP A 61 1.58 4.81 -10.97
C ASP A 61 0.27 4.18 -11.47
N TRP A 62 -0.53 3.61 -10.60
CA TRP A 62 -1.77 2.95 -11.01
C TRP A 62 -2.79 3.92 -11.57
N ASN A 63 -3.03 5.07 -10.92
CA ASN A 63 -3.96 6.08 -11.44
C ASN A 63 -3.51 6.64 -12.79
N LYS A 64 -2.20 6.82 -12.98
CA LYS A 64 -1.65 7.37 -14.22
C LYS A 64 -1.51 6.30 -15.30
N MET A 65 -0.75 5.22 -15.01
CA MET A 65 -0.32 4.28 -16.05
C MET A 65 -1.46 3.39 -16.52
N VAL A 66 -2.34 2.91 -15.63
CA VAL A 66 -3.48 2.10 -16.05
C VAL A 66 -4.39 2.88 -16.99
N ASN A 67 -4.62 4.17 -16.73
CA ASN A 67 -5.41 5.00 -17.62
C ASN A 67 -4.72 5.22 -18.97
N LEU A 68 -3.43 5.55 -18.98
CA LEU A 68 -2.68 5.81 -20.22
C LEU A 68 -2.58 4.56 -21.11
N GLU A 69 -2.35 3.40 -20.50
CA GLU A 69 -2.13 2.16 -21.26
C GLU A 69 -3.43 1.47 -21.69
N THR A 70 -4.50 1.62 -20.93
CA THR A 70 -5.74 0.86 -21.15
C THR A 70 -6.95 1.72 -21.53
N GLY A 71 -6.86 3.05 -21.38
CA GLY A 71 -7.99 3.97 -21.49
C GLY A 71 -9.03 3.83 -20.37
N ARG A 72 -8.80 2.98 -19.38
CA ARG A 72 -9.69 2.75 -18.24
C ARG A 72 -9.25 3.58 -17.04
N ARG A 73 -10.22 4.08 -16.28
CA ARG A 73 -9.94 4.79 -15.05
C ARG A 73 -9.57 3.80 -13.95
N PHE A 74 -8.54 4.12 -13.20
CA PHE A 74 -8.21 3.49 -11.93
C PHE A 74 -8.66 4.42 -10.80
N ASN A 75 -9.47 3.94 -9.86
CA ASN A 75 -9.96 4.73 -8.73
C ASN A 75 -9.13 4.41 -7.49
N GLY A 76 -7.89 4.86 -7.47
CA GLY A 76 -6.96 4.64 -6.37
C GLY A 76 -6.84 5.84 -5.44
N VAL A 77 -6.75 5.60 -4.13
CA VAL A 77 -6.53 6.61 -3.11
C VAL A 77 -5.46 6.17 -2.12
N CYS A 78 -4.51 7.06 -1.80
CA CYS A 78 -3.55 6.83 -0.73
C CYS A 78 -4.01 7.52 0.55
N LEU A 79 -4.30 6.75 1.58
CA LEU A 79 -4.77 7.30 2.86
C LEU A 79 -3.66 8.01 3.65
N SER A 80 -2.40 7.82 3.25
CA SER A 80 -1.25 8.47 3.86
C SER A 80 -0.93 9.85 3.27
N ASP A 81 -1.53 10.23 2.13
CA ASP A 81 -1.17 11.45 1.41
C ASP A 81 -1.83 12.71 1.97
N ASN A 82 -2.98 12.58 2.60
CA ASN A 82 -3.64 13.72 3.23
C ASN A 82 -3.09 13.98 4.63
N VAL A 83 -2.01 14.74 4.70
CA VAL A 83 -1.35 15.10 5.97
C VAL A 83 -2.33 15.77 6.95
N GLY A 84 -3.27 16.56 6.44
CA GLY A 84 -4.30 17.20 7.29
C GLY A 84 -5.18 16.18 7.99
N LEU A 85 -5.69 15.17 7.28
CA LEU A 85 -6.49 14.11 7.89
C LEU A 85 -5.68 13.25 8.86
N VAL A 86 -4.48 12.82 8.47
CA VAL A 86 -3.61 12.01 9.34
C VAL A 86 -3.33 12.74 10.65
N THR A 87 -2.95 14.02 10.58
CA THR A 87 -2.63 14.80 11.78
C THR A 87 -3.86 15.14 12.61
N ALA A 88 -5.01 15.41 11.99
CA ALA A 88 -6.26 15.69 12.70
C ALA A 88 -6.74 14.47 13.48
N TYR A 89 -6.85 13.31 12.84
CA TYR A 89 -7.23 12.09 13.54
C TYR A 89 -6.23 11.67 14.63
N ALA A 90 -4.92 11.81 14.36
CA ALA A 90 -3.92 11.53 15.37
C ALA A 90 -3.99 12.45 16.59
N ASN A 91 -4.36 13.71 16.40
CA ASN A 91 -4.51 14.70 17.48
C ASN A 91 -5.83 14.55 18.26
N ASP A 92 -6.94 14.33 17.55
CA ASP A 92 -8.29 14.37 18.12
C ASP A 92 -8.75 13.00 18.63
N LEU A 93 -8.21 11.91 18.12
CA LEU A 93 -8.48 10.54 18.53
C LEU A 93 -7.19 9.84 18.97
N SER A 94 -6.60 9.05 18.07
CA SER A 94 -5.30 8.40 18.28
C SER A 94 -4.59 8.15 16.96
N TYR A 95 -3.29 7.89 17.02
CA TYR A 95 -2.56 7.48 15.81
C TYR A 95 -3.04 6.13 15.27
N ASP A 96 -3.59 5.28 16.10
CA ASP A 96 -4.13 3.96 15.72
C ASP A 96 -5.39 4.10 14.84
N ASP A 97 -6.08 5.23 14.94
CA ASP A 97 -7.33 5.50 14.21
C ASP A 97 -7.13 6.20 12.86
N VAL A 98 -5.91 6.66 12.54
CA VAL A 98 -5.66 7.54 11.37
C VAL A 98 -6.08 6.94 10.04
N PHE A 99 -6.02 5.63 9.87
CA PHE A 99 -6.45 4.95 8.64
C PHE A 99 -7.87 4.43 8.76
N SER A 100 -8.25 3.85 9.90
CA SER A 100 -9.59 3.29 10.11
C SER A 100 -10.68 4.32 9.93
N GLU A 101 -10.51 5.55 10.42
CA GLU A 101 -11.48 6.63 10.24
C GLU A 101 -11.59 7.10 8.79
N GLN A 102 -10.49 7.12 8.05
CA GLN A 102 -10.53 7.40 6.62
C GLN A 102 -11.23 6.28 5.83
N VAL A 103 -10.98 5.02 6.19
CA VAL A 103 -11.65 3.86 5.59
C VAL A 103 -13.17 3.96 5.75
N LYS A 104 -13.67 4.28 6.94
CA LYS A 104 -15.11 4.45 7.22
C LYS A 104 -15.77 5.51 6.32
N ASN A 105 -15.02 6.55 5.97
CA ASN A 105 -15.53 7.64 5.13
C ASN A 105 -15.41 7.40 3.63
N LEU A 106 -14.39 6.66 3.19
CA LEU A 106 -14.00 6.58 1.78
C LEU A 106 -14.34 5.26 1.11
N LEU A 107 -14.41 4.14 1.85
CA LEU A 107 -14.61 2.83 1.27
C LEU A 107 -16.02 2.31 1.52
N PHE A 108 -16.56 1.66 0.50
CA PHE A 108 -17.85 0.98 0.51
C PHE A 108 -17.67 -0.54 0.40
N PRO A 109 -18.72 -1.33 0.67
CA PRO A 109 -18.66 -2.78 0.50
C PRO A 109 -18.15 -3.17 -0.89
N ASN A 110 -17.23 -4.12 -0.92
CA ASN A 110 -16.49 -4.62 -2.09
C ASN A 110 -15.40 -3.70 -2.65
N ASP A 111 -15.10 -2.55 -2.04
CA ASP A 111 -13.85 -1.85 -2.29
C ASP A 111 -12.67 -2.63 -1.71
N LEU A 112 -11.44 -2.26 -2.05
CA LEU A 112 -10.23 -2.95 -1.63
C LEU A 112 -9.36 -2.02 -0.77
N LEU A 113 -8.94 -2.51 0.38
CA LEU A 113 -7.89 -1.88 1.18
C LEU A 113 -6.61 -2.71 1.07
N ILE A 114 -5.50 -2.05 0.77
CA ILE A 114 -4.15 -2.61 0.76
C ILE A 114 -3.32 -1.92 1.84
N THR A 115 -2.79 -2.68 2.77
CA THR A 115 -1.91 -2.17 3.82
C THR A 115 -0.46 -2.54 3.52
N VAL A 116 0.44 -1.56 3.58
CA VAL A 116 1.87 -1.74 3.38
C VAL A 116 2.57 -1.62 4.72
N SER A 117 3.15 -2.71 5.21
CA SER A 117 3.85 -2.75 6.49
C SER A 117 5.13 -3.58 6.40
N GLY A 118 6.28 -2.99 6.72
CA GLY A 118 7.55 -3.69 6.74
C GLY A 118 7.66 -4.73 7.87
N SER A 119 6.97 -4.52 8.98
CA SER A 119 6.91 -5.47 10.12
C SER A 119 5.72 -6.41 10.05
N GLY A 120 4.66 -6.03 9.34
CA GLY A 120 3.37 -6.70 9.36
C GLY A 120 2.59 -6.55 10.67
N ASN A 121 3.06 -5.72 11.61
CA ASN A 121 2.53 -5.60 12.97
C ASN A 121 2.21 -4.16 13.38
N SER A 122 1.97 -3.25 12.45
CA SER A 122 1.50 -1.90 12.78
C SER A 122 0.06 -1.98 13.31
N GLU A 123 -0.22 -1.26 14.40
CA GLU A 123 -1.52 -1.34 15.11
C GLU A 123 -2.61 -0.49 14.44
N ASN A 124 -2.19 0.50 13.62
CA ASN A 124 -3.09 1.41 12.89
C ASN A 124 -3.48 0.93 11.50
#